data_e6f7edbb2b431310312cd8b934c3fac2
#
_entry.id   e6f7edbb2b431310312cd8b934c3fac2
#
_cell.length_a   1.000
_cell.length_b   1.000
_cell.length_c   1.000
_cell.angle_alpha   90.00
_cell.angle_beta   90.00
_cell.angle_gamma   90.00
#
_symmetry.space_group_name_H-M   'P 1'
#
loop_
_entity.id
_entity.type
_entity.pdbx_description
1 polymer ?
#
loop_
_entity_poly.entity_id
_entity_poly.type
_entity_poly.pdbx_seq_one_letter_code
_entity_poly.pdbx_strand_id
1 'polypeptide(L)'
;MSTKKSFLSPSTKENLRIYRYKFSRNKLSVFGLILVCVSIFFAIFAEVIVPYPESIGSFVDYANASLPPSAEHWFGTDQVGRDVFSRVIFSFRGALIMSLVVLVISVPVGTILGLIAGYYHGTKIDAVIMRISDVFLSVPSLILALCIASILEPNMMNSMLAVTIMWWPWYTRLVYGQASSISEEYFGLIKRTLALVLTGISPSHGISCN
;
A
#
# COMPACT_ATOMS: atom_id res chain seq x y z
N MET A 1 -46.36 -4.10 -7.43
CA MET A 1 -45.13 -4.17 -8.28
C MET A 1 -44.11 -3.20 -7.73
N SER A 2 -43.16 -3.69 -6.91
CA SER A 2 -42.17 -2.87 -6.22
C SER A 2 -40.96 -2.72 -7.12
N THR A 3 -40.75 -1.55 -7.69
CA THR A 3 -39.55 -1.19 -8.45
C THR A 3 -38.41 -0.96 -7.47
N LYS A 4 -37.52 -1.95 -7.33
CA LYS A 4 -36.21 -1.79 -6.65
C LYS A 4 -35.44 -0.67 -7.35
N LYS A 5 -35.41 0.50 -6.72
CA LYS A 5 -34.52 1.62 -7.15
C LYS A 5 -33.08 1.12 -7.09
N SER A 6 -32.48 0.95 -8.25
CA SER A 6 -31.05 0.65 -8.38
C SER A 6 -30.26 1.84 -7.88
N PHE A 7 -29.45 1.65 -6.84
CA PHE A 7 -28.64 2.67 -6.16
C PHE A 7 -27.53 3.27 -7.05
N LEU A 8 -27.26 2.72 -8.22
CA LEU A 8 -26.23 3.16 -9.15
C LEU A 8 -26.86 3.74 -10.43
N SER A 9 -26.33 4.88 -10.90
CA SER A 9 -26.75 5.49 -12.16
C SER A 9 -26.42 4.56 -13.35
N PRO A 10 -27.12 4.67 -14.48
CA PRO A 10 -26.87 3.84 -15.67
C PRO A 10 -25.42 3.91 -16.16
N SER A 11 -24.80 5.08 -16.12
CA SER A 11 -23.39 5.31 -16.47
C SER A 11 -22.41 4.60 -15.52
N THR A 12 -22.72 4.53 -14.24
CA THR A 12 -21.88 3.82 -13.24
C THR A 12 -21.90 2.32 -13.46
N LYS A 13 -23.06 1.74 -13.83
CA LYS A 13 -23.17 0.30 -14.14
C LYS A 13 -22.39 -0.07 -15.39
N GLU A 14 -22.43 0.77 -16.41
CA GLU A 14 -21.72 0.54 -17.66
C GLU A 14 -20.20 0.63 -17.47
N ASN A 15 -19.73 1.63 -16.74
CA ASN A 15 -18.33 1.74 -16.34
C ASN A 15 -17.86 0.52 -15.52
N LEU A 16 -18.66 0.06 -14.54
CA LEU A 16 -18.33 -1.14 -13.75
C LEU A 16 -18.22 -2.40 -14.62
N ARG A 17 -19.10 -2.53 -15.63
CA ARG A 17 -19.07 -3.64 -16.58
C ARG A 17 -17.80 -3.62 -17.44
N ILE A 18 -17.39 -2.43 -17.90
CA ILE A 18 -16.16 -2.25 -18.68
C ILE A 18 -14.92 -2.58 -17.83
N TYR A 19 -14.86 -2.07 -16.59
CA TYR A 19 -13.75 -2.37 -15.68
C TYR A 19 -13.66 -3.87 -15.38
N ARG A 20 -14.79 -4.51 -15.09
CA ARG A 20 -14.84 -5.96 -14.83
C ARG A 20 -14.40 -6.77 -16.05
N TYR A 21 -14.81 -6.38 -17.25
CA TYR A 21 -14.39 -7.02 -18.49
C TYR A 21 -12.89 -6.86 -18.74
N LYS A 22 -12.34 -5.64 -18.61
CA LYS A 22 -10.91 -5.36 -18.75
C LYS A 22 -10.07 -6.12 -17.72
N PHE A 23 -10.54 -6.17 -16.46
CA PHE A 23 -9.89 -6.88 -15.38
C PHE A 23 -9.85 -8.39 -15.62
N SER A 24 -10.97 -9.00 -16.03
CA SER A 24 -11.07 -10.44 -16.26
C SER A 24 -10.24 -10.91 -17.47
N ARG A 25 -9.95 -10.04 -18.43
CA ARG A 25 -9.07 -10.37 -19.58
C ARG A 25 -7.59 -10.33 -19.23
N ASN A 26 -7.21 -9.64 -18.19
CA ASN A 26 -5.82 -9.61 -17.73
C ASN A 26 -5.59 -10.78 -16.77
N LYS A 27 -4.94 -11.83 -17.27
CA LYS A 27 -4.64 -13.03 -16.48
C LYS A 27 -3.84 -12.73 -15.20
N LEU A 28 -2.93 -11.75 -15.26
CA LEU A 28 -2.13 -11.34 -14.11
C LEU A 28 -3.00 -10.69 -13.02
N SER A 29 -3.98 -9.88 -13.41
CA SER A 29 -4.93 -9.26 -12.47
C SER A 29 -5.82 -10.31 -11.79
N VAL A 30 -6.29 -11.31 -12.54
CA VAL A 30 -7.08 -12.44 -12.00
C VAL A 30 -6.23 -13.27 -11.04
N PHE A 31 -4.98 -13.58 -11.41
CA PHE A 31 -4.06 -14.31 -10.55
C PHE A 31 -3.78 -13.56 -9.25
N GLY A 32 -3.51 -12.23 -9.32
CA GLY A 32 -3.33 -11.39 -8.12
C GLY A 32 -4.57 -11.38 -7.22
N LEU A 33 -5.78 -11.32 -7.81
CA LEU A 33 -7.01 -11.39 -7.03
C LEU A 33 -7.18 -12.73 -6.32
N ILE A 34 -6.84 -13.83 -6.99
CA ILE A 34 -6.89 -15.18 -6.37
C ILE A 34 -5.94 -15.24 -5.18
N LEU A 35 -4.70 -14.75 -5.32
CA LEU A 35 -3.74 -14.73 -4.21
C LEU A 35 -4.24 -13.92 -3.02
N VAL A 36 -4.84 -12.76 -3.26
CA VAL A 36 -5.44 -11.94 -2.19
C VAL A 36 -6.60 -12.67 -1.51
N CYS A 37 -7.49 -13.28 -2.29
CA CYS A 37 -8.60 -14.07 -1.74
C CYS A 37 -8.12 -15.26 -0.90
N VAL A 38 -7.09 -15.97 -1.37
CA VAL A 38 -6.47 -17.08 -0.64
C VAL A 38 -5.83 -16.60 0.67
N SER A 39 -5.12 -15.46 0.65
CA SER A 39 -4.53 -14.87 1.85
C SER A 39 -5.59 -14.48 2.88
N ILE A 40 -6.68 -13.86 2.44
CA ILE A 40 -7.83 -13.50 3.30
C ILE A 40 -8.49 -14.75 3.85
N PHE A 41 -8.67 -15.78 3.04
CA PHE A 41 -9.25 -17.05 3.46
C PHE A 41 -8.42 -17.67 4.59
N PHE A 42 -7.11 -17.81 4.42
CA PHE A 42 -6.23 -18.33 5.47
C PHE A 42 -6.22 -17.45 6.72
N ALA A 43 -6.28 -16.13 6.59
CA ALA A 43 -6.32 -15.25 7.74
C ALA A 43 -7.62 -15.36 8.57
N ILE A 44 -8.76 -15.57 7.91
CA ILE A 44 -10.07 -15.72 8.59
C ILE A 44 -10.17 -17.10 9.23
N PHE A 45 -9.80 -18.15 8.49
CA PHE A 45 -9.96 -19.54 8.92
C PHE A 45 -8.73 -20.11 9.61
N ALA A 46 -7.72 -19.31 9.93
CA ALA A 46 -6.46 -19.73 10.54
C ALA A 46 -6.69 -20.61 11.78
N GLU A 47 -7.58 -20.20 12.70
CA GLU A 47 -7.86 -20.91 13.96
C GLU A 47 -8.50 -22.30 13.74
N VAL A 48 -9.19 -22.49 12.60
CA VAL A 48 -9.85 -23.77 12.27
C VAL A 48 -8.93 -24.69 11.48
N ILE A 49 -8.03 -24.11 10.67
CA ILE A 49 -7.13 -24.87 9.77
C ILE A 49 -5.89 -25.35 10.50
N VAL A 50 -5.45 -24.60 11.51
CA VAL A 50 -4.21 -24.89 12.25
C VAL A 50 -4.34 -26.16 13.11
N PRO A 51 -3.52 -27.21 12.85
CA PRO A 51 -3.58 -28.45 13.61
C PRO A 51 -3.00 -28.32 15.04
N TYR A 52 -2.03 -27.40 15.24
CA TYR A 52 -1.35 -27.19 16.52
C TYR A 52 -1.46 -25.71 16.98
N PRO A 53 -2.61 -25.30 17.57
CA PRO A 53 -2.84 -23.91 18.00
C PRO A 53 -1.84 -23.43 19.07
N GLU A 54 -1.33 -24.34 19.91
CA GLU A 54 -0.31 -24.07 20.92
C GLU A 54 1.01 -23.57 20.33
N SER A 55 1.35 -24.00 19.11
CA SER A 55 2.57 -23.59 18.39
C SER A 55 2.58 -22.12 17.95
N ILE A 56 1.45 -21.42 18.07
CA ILE A 56 1.31 -20.02 17.66
C ILE A 56 1.90 -19.05 18.70
N GLY A 57 1.81 -19.42 19.98
CA GLY A 57 2.24 -18.59 21.10
C GLY A 57 3.72 -18.75 21.47
N SER A 58 3.99 -18.60 22.76
CA SER A 58 5.32 -18.77 23.38
C SER A 58 5.63 -20.23 23.75
N PHE A 59 4.87 -21.19 23.24
CA PHE A 59 5.09 -22.62 23.44
C PHE A 59 6.50 -23.03 22.98
N VAL A 60 7.13 -23.89 23.77
CA VAL A 60 8.47 -24.39 23.48
C VAL A 60 8.48 -25.89 23.81
N ASP A 61 8.93 -26.72 22.88
CA ASP A 61 9.13 -28.16 23.04
C ASP A 61 10.48 -28.57 22.44
N TYR A 62 11.51 -28.43 23.20
CA TYR A 62 12.87 -28.77 22.76
C TYR A 62 13.05 -30.28 22.43
N ALA A 63 12.19 -31.18 22.90
CA ALA A 63 12.25 -32.59 22.56
C ALA A 63 11.93 -32.83 21.06
N ASN A 64 11.06 -32.02 20.51
CA ASN A 64 10.65 -32.08 19.10
C ASN A 64 11.26 -30.93 18.25
N ALA A 65 12.40 -30.37 18.68
CA ALA A 65 13.07 -29.30 17.95
C ALA A 65 13.68 -29.78 16.62
N SER A 66 13.51 -28.97 15.59
CA SER A 66 14.14 -29.17 14.26
C SER A 66 13.82 -30.52 13.60
N LEU A 67 12.65 -31.07 13.83
CA LEU A 67 12.19 -32.28 13.16
C LEU A 67 11.95 -32.02 11.67
N PRO A 68 12.32 -32.96 10.77
CA PRO A 68 12.03 -32.86 9.35
C PRO A 68 10.52 -32.98 9.08
N PRO A 69 10.05 -32.61 7.86
CA PRO A 69 8.67 -32.80 7.45
C PRO A 69 8.21 -34.24 7.61
N SER A 70 7.03 -34.43 8.22
CA SER A 70 6.43 -35.73 8.52
C SER A 70 4.90 -35.67 8.33
N ALA A 71 4.22 -36.82 8.51
CA ALA A 71 2.75 -36.87 8.49
C ALA A 71 2.11 -36.09 9.66
N GLU A 72 2.81 -35.96 10.78
CA GLU A 72 2.38 -35.20 11.95
C GLU A 72 2.68 -33.70 11.77
N HIS A 73 3.89 -33.36 11.31
CA HIS A 73 4.33 -31.99 11.07
C HIS A 73 4.65 -31.80 9.57
N TRP A 74 3.71 -31.34 8.79
CA TRP A 74 3.84 -31.25 7.33
C TRP A 74 5.04 -30.44 6.86
N PHE A 75 5.40 -29.37 7.57
CA PHE A 75 6.60 -28.56 7.29
C PHE A 75 7.70 -28.74 8.33
N GLY A 76 7.59 -29.79 9.15
CA GLY A 76 8.50 -30.00 10.27
C GLY A 76 8.28 -29.03 11.41
N THR A 77 9.24 -29.01 12.36
CA THR A 77 9.24 -28.12 13.53
C THR A 77 10.40 -27.12 13.47
N ASP A 78 10.24 -25.99 14.16
CA ASP A 78 11.28 -24.97 14.27
C ASP A 78 12.32 -25.34 15.35
N GLN A 79 13.31 -24.46 15.59
CA GLN A 79 14.40 -24.67 16.54
C GLN A 79 13.94 -24.83 18.01
N VAL A 80 12.70 -24.46 18.30
CA VAL A 80 12.09 -24.58 19.64
C VAL A 80 10.91 -25.55 19.66
N GLY A 81 10.77 -26.39 18.63
CA GLY A 81 9.80 -27.48 18.57
C GLY A 81 8.38 -27.08 18.17
N ARG A 82 8.17 -25.89 17.59
CA ARG A 82 6.84 -25.42 17.17
C ARG A 82 6.55 -25.87 15.74
N ASP A 83 5.30 -26.25 15.46
CA ASP A 83 4.88 -26.65 14.11
C ASP A 83 4.94 -25.47 13.12
N VAL A 84 5.77 -25.63 12.08
CA VAL A 84 6.02 -24.59 11.09
C VAL A 84 4.79 -24.32 10.23
N PHE A 85 4.02 -25.35 9.85
CA PHE A 85 2.81 -25.19 9.05
C PHE A 85 1.76 -24.34 9.78
N SER A 86 1.49 -24.64 11.04
CA SER A 86 0.57 -23.90 11.90
C SER A 86 0.95 -22.41 12.00
N ARG A 87 2.24 -22.15 12.20
CA ARG A 87 2.77 -20.79 12.28
C ARG A 87 2.65 -20.01 10.96
N VAL A 88 2.91 -20.67 9.82
CA VAL A 88 2.77 -20.04 8.49
C VAL A 88 1.32 -19.65 8.23
N ILE A 89 0.36 -20.57 8.49
CA ILE A 89 -1.07 -20.26 8.28
C ILE A 89 -1.52 -19.12 9.18
N PHE A 90 -1.15 -19.14 10.45
CA PHE A 90 -1.55 -18.07 11.39
C PHE A 90 -0.89 -16.72 11.08
N SER A 91 0.31 -16.73 10.51
CA SER A 91 1.03 -15.50 10.13
C SER A 91 0.29 -14.65 9.08
N PHE A 92 -0.57 -15.26 8.24
CA PHE A 92 -1.41 -14.51 7.30
C PHE A 92 -2.31 -13.49 8.01
N ARG A 93 -2.84 -13.84 9.18
CA ARG A 93 -3.67 -12.93 9.99
C ARG A 93 -2.85 -11.72 10.46
N GLY A 94 -1.67 -11.97 11.04
CA GLY A 94 -0.77 -10.91 11.47
C GLY A 94 -0.32 -10.00 10.33
N ALA A 95 0.07 -10.61 9.20
CA ALA A 95 0.51 -9.87 8.02
C ALA A 95 -0.60 -8.98 7.43
N LEU A 96 -1.86 -9.47 7.36
CA LEU A 96 -2.99 -8.67 6.87
C LEU A 96 -3.34 -7.52 7.82
N ILE A 97 -3.35 -7.75 9.13
CA ILE A 97 -3.59 -6.69 10.12
C ILE A 97 -2.50 -5.63 10.02
N MET A 98 -1.23 -6.05 9.97
CA MET A 98 -0.08 -5.15 9.85
C MET A 98 -0.16 -4.31 8.58
N SER A 99 -0.39 -4.93 7.42
CA SER A 99 -0.49 -4.22 6.15
C SER A 99 -1.66 -3.24 6.13
N LEU A 100 -2.80 -3.62 6.69
CA LEU A 100 -3.97 -2.75 6.76
C LEU A 100 -3.71 -1.51 7.63
N VAL A 101 -3.13 -1.69 8.82
CA VAL A 101 -2.77 -0.57 9.72
C VAL A 101 -1.80 0.39 9.05
N VAL A 102 -0.74 -0.14 8.44
CA VAL A 102 0.25 0.68 7.72
C VAL A 102 -0.41 1.46 6.58
N LEU A 103 -1.24 0.81 5.77
CA LEU A 103 -1.91 1.46 4.64
C LEU A 103 -2.92 2.53 5.09
N VAL A 104 -3.75 2.23 6.09
CA VAL A 104 -4.78 3.16 6.59
C VAL A 104 -4.17 4.42 7.19
N ILE A 105 -2.96 4.36 7.70
CA ILE A 105 -2.28 5.54 8.27
C ILE A 105 -1.36 6.20 7.24
N SER A 106 -0.45 5.44 6.61
CA SER A 106 0.58 6.02 5.73
C SER A 106 0.02 6.60 4.45
N VAL A 107 -1.00 5.97 3.84
CA VAL A 107 -1.57 6.45 2.57
C VAL A 107 -2.29 7.79 2.73
N PRO A 108 -3.23 7.99 3.71
CA PRO A 108 -3.86 9.29 3.89
C PRO A 108 -2.87 10.39 4.27
N VAL A 109 -1.96 10.12 5.20
CA VAL A 109 -0.94 11.10 5.62
C VAL A 109 -0.06 11.50 4.43
N GLY A 110 0.48 10.53 3.70
CA GLY A 110 1.31 10.79 2.52
C GLY A 110 0.53 11.50 1.40
N THR A 111 -0.72 11.12 1.19
CA THR A 111 -1.58 11.77 0.18
C THR A 111 -1.85 13.23 0.51
N ILE A 112 -2.24 13.53 1.74
CA ILE A 112 -2.52 14.90 2.18
C ILE A 112 -1.27 15.77 2.05
N LEU A 113 -0.13 15.31 2.55
CA LEU A 113 1.14 16.03 2.47
C LEU A 113 1.61 16.21 1.02
N GLY A 114 1.46 15.17 0.19
CA GLY A 114 1.80 15.22 -1.23
C GLY A 114 0.92 16.19 -2.03
N LEU A 115 -0.39 16.21 -1.74
CA LEU A 115 -1.31 17.16 -2.36
C LEU A 115 -1.01 18.62 -1.94
N ILE A 116 -0.74 18.85 -0.65
CA ILE A 116 -0.37 20.19 -0.15
C ILE A 116 0.94 20.65 -0.83
N ALA A 117 1.97 19.83 -0.83
CA ALA A 117 3.24 20.16 -1.47
C ALA A 117 3.08 20.38 -2.99
N GLY A 118 2.31 19.55 -3.67
CA GLY A 118 2.07 19.68 -5.11
C GLY A 118 1.22 20.90 -5.48
N TYR A 119 0.22 21.25 -4.67
CA TYR A 119 -0.59 22.45 -4.86
C TYR A 119 0.25 23.74 -4.68
N TYR A 120 1.09 23.79 -3.65
CA TYR A 120 2.00 24.89 -3.36
C TYR A 120 3.38 24.74 -4.02
N HIS A 121 3.44 24.04 -5.18
CA HIS A 121 4.68 23.77 -5.88
C HIS A 121 5.53 25.03 -6.11
N GLY A 122 6.85 24.95 -5.85
CA GLY A 122 7.80 26.06 -5.95
C GLY A 122 7.78 27.04 -4.78
N THR A 123 6.98 26.80 -3.74
CA THR A 123 6.94 27.64 -2.54
C THR A 123 7.78 27.05 -1.40
N LYS A 124 7.89 27.80 -0.29
CA LYS A 124 8.56 27.35 0.94
C LYS A 124 7.86 26.14 1.57
N ILE A 125 6.52 26.03 1.43
CA ILE A 125 5.73 24.91 1.96
C ILE A 125 6.13 23.60 1.25
N ASP A 126 6.17 23.63 -0.07
CA ASP A 126 6.68 22.54 -0.89
C ASP A 126 8.11 22.14 -0.44
N ALA A 127 9.02 23.12 -0.40
CA ALA A 127 10.39 22.87 -0.03
C ALA A 127 10.55 22.21 1.36
N VAL A 128 9.75 22.62 2.35
CA VAL A 128 9.81 22.05 3.71
C VAL A 128 9.28 20.61 3.72
N ILE A 129 8.12 20.35 3.13
CA ILE A 129 7.51 19.00 3.12
C ILE A 129 8.43 18.02 2.38
N MET A 130 8.98 18.44 1.22
CA MET A 130 9.85 17.57 0.43
C MET A 130 11.21 17.34 1.12
N ARG A 131 11.78 18.36 1.79
CA ARG A 131 13.01 18.18 2.57
C ARG A 131 12.84 17.22 3.73
N ILE A 132 11.75 17.31 4.47
CA ILE A 132 11.46 16.35 5.54
C ILE A 132 11.33 14.94 4.96
N SER A 133 10.57 14.78 3.86
CA SER A 133 10.45 13.49 3.18
C SER A 133 11.82 12.95 2.71
N ASP A 134 12.70 13.81 2.19
CA ASP A 134 14.04 13.42 1.73
C ASP A 134 14.93 12.95 2.88
N VAL A 135 14.84 13.56 4.06
CA VAL A 135 15.56 13.12 5.26
C VAL A 135 15.15 11.70 5.64
N PHE A 136 13.86 11.40 5.65
CA PHE A 136 13.38 10.03 5.93
C PHE A 136 13.84 9.03 4.86
N LEU A 137 13.84 9.42 3.59
CA LEU A 137 14.22 8.56 2.48
C LEU A 137 15.74 8.40 2.30
N SER A 138 16.55 9.27 2.91
CA SER A 138 18.02 9.19 2.88
C SER A 138 18.58 8.04 3.70
N VAL A 139 17.85 7.60 4.71
CA VAL A 139 18.23 6.45 5.55
C VAL A 139 17.57 5.19 4.99
N PRO A 140 18.29 4.07 4.85
CA PRO A 140 17.68 2.80 4.47
C PRO A 140 16.50 2.47 5.41
N SER A 141 15.30 2.32 4.84
CA SER A 141 14.05 2.21 5.60
C SER A 141 14.08 1.11 6.66
N LEU A 142 14.71 -0.03 6.34
CA LEU A 142 14.85 -1.14 7.28
C LEU A 142 15.66 -0.75 8.52
N ILE A 143 16.76 -0.03 8.33
CA ILE A 143 17.63 0.39 9.44
C ILE A 143 16.90 1.36 10.36
N LEU A 144 16.20 2.35 9.79
CA LEU A 144 15.45 3.32 10.58
C LEU A 144 14.25 2.65 11.31
N ALA A 145 13.54 1.71 10.65
CA ALA A 145 12.48 0.95 11.30
C ALA A 145 13.01 0.13 12.48
N LEU A 146 14.17 -0.53 12.34
CA LEU A 146 14.81 -1.26 13.43
C LEU A 146 15.27 -0.35 14.56
N CYS A 147 15.83 0.83 14.26
CA CYS A 147 16.18 1.83 15.27
C CYS A 147 14.94 2.28 16.07
N ILE A 148 13.84 2.58 15.40
CA ILE A 148 12.58 2.97 16.07
C ILE A 148 12.04 1.80 16.90
N ALA A 149 12.02 0.58 16.34
CA ALA A 149 11.54 -0.60 17.05
C ALA A 149 12.41 -0.98 18.26
N SER A 150 13.70 -0.68 18.25
CA SER A 150 14.61 -0.96 19.38
C SER A 150 14.41 -0.02 20.58
N ILE A 151 13.82 1.17 20.36
CA ILE A 151 13.49 2.12 21.43
C ILE A 151 12.14 1.76 22.07
N LEU A 152 11.27 1.12 21.32
CA LEU A 152 9.94 0.74 21.75
C LEU A 152 9.96 -0.66 22.36
N GLU A 153 9.02 -0.94 23.26
CA GLU A 153 8.85 -2.31 23.76
C GLU A 153 8.53 -3.29 22.63
N PRO A 154 9.11 -4.51 22.64
CA PRO A 154 8.93 -5.49 21.58
C PRO A 154 7.50 -6.05 21.59
N ASN A 155 6.64 -5.43 20.78
CA ASN A 155 5.30 -5.92 20.51
C ASN A 155 4.89 -5.64 19.06
N MET A 156 3.83 -6.32 18.60
CA MET A 156 3.36 -6.21 17.23
C MET A 156 2.90 -4.79 16.87
N MET A 157 2.25 -4.09 17.79
CA MET A 157 1.75 -2.73 17.58
C MET A 157 2.90 -1.73 17.38
N ASN A 158 3.93 -1.81 18.20
CA ASN A 158 5.11 -0.94 18.09
C ASN A 158 5.88 -1.20 16.78
N SER A 159 5.96 -2.45 16.33
CA SER A 159 6.52 -2.78 15.02
C SER A 159 5.71 -2.19 13.87
N MET A 160 4.36 -2.24 13.95
CA MET A 160 3.48 -1.59 12.96
C MET A 160 3.69 -0.08 12.93
N LEU A 161 3.81 0.57 14.10
CA LEU A 161 4.07 2.00 14.19
C LEU A 161 5.42 2.38 13.58
N ALA A 162 6.47 1.61 13.88
CA ALA A 162 7.80 1.84 13.31
C ALA A 162 7.76 1.79 11.78
N VAL A 163 7.12 0.79 11.19
CA VAL A 163 6.96 0.67 9.74
C VAL A 163 6.09 1.81 9.18
N THR A 164 4.99 2.17 9.85
CA THR A 164 4.09 3.24 9.42
C THR A 164 4.80 4.59 9.29
N ILE A 165 5.65 4.92 10.29
CA ILE A 165 6.46 6.15 10.30
C ILE A 165 7.43 6.20 9.12
N MET A 166 7.83 5.06 8.58
CA MET A 166 8.78 4.98 7.47
C MET A 166 8.15 5.09 6.09
N TRP A 167 6.86 4.73 5.95
CA TRP A 167 6.24 4.58 4.64
C TRP A 167 5.52 5.82 4.11
N TRP A 168 5.11 6.77 4.96
CA TRP A 168 4.40 7.98 4.51
C TRP A 168 5.18 8.83 3.49
N PRO A 169 6.55 8.97 3.53
CA PRO A 169 7.26 9.80 2.57
C PRO A 169 7.20 9.26 1.14
N TRP A 170 7.13 7.92 0.97
CA TRP A 170 6.95 7.28 -0.33
C TRP A 170 5.63 7.70 -0.98
N TYR A 171 4.54 7.67 -0.21
CA TYR A 171 3.23 8.12 -0.70
C TYR A 171 3.20 9.62 -0.95
N THR A 172 3.83 10.41 -0.09
CA THR A 172 3.97 11.87 -0.28
C THR A 172 4.64 12.18 -1.62
N ARG A 173 5.76 11.52 -1.92
CA ARG A 173 6.51 11.71 -3.17
C ARG A 173 5.74 11.28 -4.41
N LEU A 174 5.05 10.14 -4.33
CA LEU A 174 4.22 9.64 -5.41
C LEU A 174 3.09 10.61 -5.77
N VAL A 175 2.37 11.09 -4.76
CA VAL A 175 1.24 12.03 -4.94
C VAL A 175 1.73 13.41 -5.35
N TYR A 176 2.82 13.89 -4.77
CA TYR A 176 3.46 15.14 -5.17
C TYR A 176 3.80 15.19 -6.66
N GLY A 177 4.43 14.13 -7.20
CA GLY A 177 4.78 14.07 -8.62
C GLY A 177 3.56 14.16 -9.54
N GLN A 178 2.44 13.55 -9.15
CA GLN A 178 1.19 13.63 -9.90
C GLN A 178 0.50 15.00 -9.73
N ALA A 179 0.47 15.55 -8.53
CA ALA A 179 -0.17 16.83 -8.25
C ALA A 179 0.58 18.01 -8.88
N SER A 180 1.91 18.01 -8.83
CA SER A 180 2.73 19.05 -9.44
C SER A 180 2.61 19.06 -10.97
N SER A 181 2.60 17.89 -11.62
CA SER A 181 2.44 17.81 -13.08
C SER A 181 1.09 18.35 -13.56
N ILE A 182 0.01 18.05 -12.84
CA ILE A 182 -1.32 18.59 -13.13
C ILE A 182 -1.34 20.11 -12.92
N SER A 183 -0.75 20.59 -11.84
CA SER A 183 -0.66 22.03 -11.53
C SER A 183 0.08 22.78 -12.66
N GLU A 184 1.21 22.27 -13.12
CA GLU A 184 1.98 22.88 -14.22
C GLU A 184 1.22 22.88 -15.53
N GLU A 185 0.48 21.83 -15.85
CA GLU A 185 -0.34 21.75 -17.07
C GLU A 185 -1.43 22.82 -17.07
N TYR A 186 -2.17 22.97 -15.97
CA TYR A 186 -3.19 24.01 -15.83
C TYR A 186 -2.60 25.42 -15.90
N PHE A 187 -1.49 25.70 -15.21
CA PHE A 187 -0.80 26.99 -15.28
C PHE A 187 -0.24 27.25 -16.69
N GLY A 188 0.26 26.24 -17.36
CA GLY A 188 0.72 26.33 -18.76
C GLY A 188 -0.42 26.71 -19.73
N LEU A 189 -1.59 26.08 -19.56
CA LEU A 189 -2.79 26.42 -20.33
C LEU A 189 -3.25 27.85 -20.08
N ILE A 190 -3.33 28.28 -18.82
CA ILE A 190 -3.74 29.66 -18.46
C ILE A 190 -2.75 30.69 -19.05
N LYS A 191 -1.45 30.46 -18.91
CA LYS A 191 -0.42 31.35 -19.50
C LYS A 191 -0.55 31.43 -21.03
N ARG A 192 -0.78 30.30 -21.71
CA ARG A 192 -0.97 30.28 -23.16
C ARG A 192 -2.25 31.03 -23.58
N THR A 193 -3.36 30.79 -22.89
CA THR A 193 -4.64 31.46 -23.14
C THR A 193 -4.52 32.97 -22.90
N LEU A 194 -3.87 33.36 -21.79
CA LEU A 194 -3.65 34.78 -21.48
C LEU A 194 -2.73 35.46 -22.51
N ALA A 195 -1.67 34.80 -22.94
CA ALA A 195 -0.79 35.30 -24.01
C ALA A 195 -1.54 35.48 -25.32
N LEU A 196 -2.41 34.52 -25.68
CA LEU A 196 -3.28 34.63 -26.87
C LEU A 196 -4.24 35.82 -26.80
N VAL A 197 -4.86 36.02 -25.63
CA VAL A 197 -5.79 37.15 -25.42
C VAL A 197 -5.07 38.48 -25.47
N LEU A 198 -3.87 38.59 -24.89
CA LEU A 198 -3.10 39.83 -24.82
C LEU A 198 -2.35 40.18 -26.12
N THR A 199 -1.87 39.18 -26.87
CA THR A 199 -1.06 39.40 -28.08
C THR A 199 -1.84 39.28 -29.38
N GLY A 200 -3.04 38.71 -29.35
CA GLY A 200 -3.85 38.45 -30.54
C GLY A 200 -3.22 37.48 -31.56
N ILE A 201 -2.09 36.85 -31.22
CA ILE A 201 -1.35 35.97 -32.12
C ILE A 201 -1.77 34.52 -31.85
N SER A 202 -2.41 33.91 -32.85
CA SER A 202 -2.72 32.47 -32.81
C SER A 202 -1.44 31.61 -32.83
N PRO A 203 -1.31 30.55 -32.02
CA PRO A 203 -0.11 29.72 -31.99
C PRO A 203 0.03 28.73 -33.14
N SER A 204 -0.49 29.09 -34.33
CA SER A 204 -0.47 28.24 -35.53
C SER A 204 0.88 28.10 -36.21
N HIS A 205 1.95 28.74 -35.72
CA HIS A 205 3.29 28.62 -36.31
C HIS A 205 4.31 28.31 -35.23
N GLY A 206 4.65 27.03 -35.06
CA GLY A 206 5.81 26.65 -34.25
C GLY A 206 5.80 25.28 -33.60
N ILE A 207 5.15 24.27 -34.17
CA ILE A 207 5.45 22.88 -33.84
C ILE A 207 6.05 22.23 -35.08
N SER A 208 7.33 22.51 -35.32
CA SER A 208 8.18 21.67 -36.13
C SER A 208 8.66 20.56 -35.20
N CYS A 209 8.10 19.39 -35.33
CA CYS A 209 8.67 18.16 -34.76
C CYS A 209 9.99 17.88 -35.50
N ASN A 210 11.09 17.94 -34.80
CA ASN A 210 12.34 17.27 -35.15
C ASN A 210 12.62 16.19 -34.10
#